data_57ed7219229ed3901abe656077a48c9b
#
_entry.id   57ed7219229ed3901abe656077a48c9b
#
_cell.length_a   1.000
_cell.length_b   1.000
_cell.length_c   1.000
_cell.angle_alpha   90.00
_cell.angle_beta   90.00
_cell.angle_gamma   90.00
#
_symmetry.space_group_name_H-M   'P 1'
#
loop_
_entity.id
_entity.type
_entity.pdbx_description
1 polymer ?
#
loop_
_entity_poly.entity_id
_entity_poly.type
_entity_poly.pdbx_seq_one_letter_code
_entity_poly.pdbx_strand_id
1 'polypeptide(L)'
;MKHIRNFCIIAHIDHGKSTLADRLLEFTKTIQVTGGQMLDDMELEKERGITIKSHAIQMEYVYNGEKYVLNLIDTPGHVDFSYEVSRSIAACEGALLVVDATQGVQAQTISNLYMAIEHNLEIIPVINKVDMPSAMPEEVEDEIVELIGCDKKDIIRASGKTGEGVEDILQAVVERVPHPVGDDQAPLQALIFDSVFNSFRGIIAYFKVLNGVIKKGDSVKFFNTGMEYVADEVGVLKMDMVPRKELHTGEVGYIISGIKDAKEVKVGDTITHTARPCAAAIEGFQEVKPMVFAGVYPIDPSEYENLRASLEKLQLNDASLTFTPESSVALGFGFRCGFLGLLHMEIVQERLDREFNMDVITTVPNVSYLVYDKLGNEREVHNPSGLPDPTMIDHIEEPYIRASIITNVNFIGPIMKLCIDKRGELINQEYVSGNRVELHFMLPLGEIVIDFYDKLKSISKGYASFDYHIDSFRPSRLVKLDILLNGEAVDALSTLTHHDNAATFGRRMCEKLKELIPRQQFDIAIQAAIGAKIVARETIKCVRKDVTAKCYGGDVSRKRKLLEKQKKGKKRMKQIGNVEVPQKAFLAVLKLD
;
A
#
# COMPACT_ATOMS: atom_id res chain seq x y z
N MET A 1 -33.17 -6.23 -12.66
CA MET A 1 -32.80 -5.81 -11.28
C MET A 1 -33.13 -6.86 -10.21
N LYS A 2 -34.36 -7.40 -10.07
CA LYS A 2 -34.73 -8.30 -8.95
C LYS A 2 -33.85 -9.54 -8.76
N HIS A 3 -33.25 -10.05 -9.83
CA HIS A 3 -32.37 -11.22 -9.81
C HIS A 3 -30.87 -10.87 -9.84
N ILE A 4 -30.49 -9.62 -9.62
CA ILE A 4 -29.08 -9.18 -9.52
C ILE A 4 -28.69 -9.04 -8.05
N ARG A 5 -27.50 -9.51 -7.69
CA ARG A 5 -26.87 -9.32 -6.38
C ARG A 5 -25.42 -8.88 -6.60
N ASN A 6 -25.10 -7.69 -6.11
CA ASN A 6 -23.74 -7.16 -6.13
C ASN A 6 -23.18 -7.22 -4.71
N PHE A 7 -22.12 -7.94 -4.52
CA PHE A 7 -21.51 -8.13 -3.20
C PHE A 7 -19.99 -8.18 -3.29
N CYS A 8 -19.37 -7.82 -2.18
CA CYS A 8 -17.91 -7.91 -2.02
C CYS A 8 -17.54 -8.88 -0.89
N ILE A 9 -16.27 -9.23 -0.82
CA ILE A 9 -15.71 -9.99 0.30
C ILE A 9 -14.77 -9.08 1.07
N ILE A 10 -15.08 -8.83 2.34
CA ILE A 10 -14.25 -8.09 3.27
C ILE A 10 -13.62 -9.07 4.27
N ALA A 11 -12.31 -9.00 4.42
CA ALA A 11 -11.56 -9.91 5.27
C ALA A 11 -10.21 -9.26 5.68
N HIS A 12 -9.65 -9.76 6.76
CA HIS A 12 -8.25 -9.51 7.07
C HIS A 12 -7.32 -10.30 6.12
N ILE A 13 -6.06 -9.88 6.01
CA ILE A 13 -5.02 -10.62 5.28
C ILE A 13 -4.95 -12.05 5.83
N ASP A 14 -4.73 -13.02 4.95
CA ASP A 14 -4.63 -14.45 5.27
C ASP A 14 -5.91 -15.11 5.84
N HIS A 15 -7.06 -14.44 5.92
CA HIS A 15 -8.32 -15.06 6.30
C HIS A 15 -8.94 -15.94 5.21
N GLY A 16 -8.28 -16.05 4.05
CA GLY A 16 -8.67 -16.95 2.97
C GLY A 16 -9.71 -16.37 2.00
N LYS A 17 -9.73 -15.06 1.84
CA LYS A 17 -10.62 -14.32 0.92
C LYS A 17 -10.57 -14.87 -0.50
N SER A 18 -9.39 -14.86 -1.15
CA SER A 18 -9.23 -15.31 -2.55
C SER A 18 -9.56 -16.79 -2.71
N THR A 19 -9.18 -17.63 -1.74
CA THR A 19 -9.52 -19.07 -1.77
C THR A 19 -11.04 -19.30 -1.69
N LEU A 20 -11.75 -18.53 -0.86
CA LEU A 20 -13.20 -18.61 -0.77
C LEU A 20 -13.87 -18.10 -2.03
N ALA A 21 -13.39 -17.00 -2.60
CA ALA A 21 -13.87 -16.43 -3.84
C ALA A 21 -13.72 -17.43 -5.01
N ASP A 22 -12.56 -18.06 -5.16
CA ASP A 22 -12.36 -19.13 -6.16
C ASP A 22 -13.34 -20.28 -5.98
N ARG A 23 -13.63 -20.66 -4.74
CA ARG A 23 -14.57 -21.74 -4.46
C ARG A 23 -16.02 -21.38 -4.83
N LEU A 24 -16.43 -20.10 -4.62
CA LEU A 24 -17.72 -19.59 -5.10
C LEU A 24 -17.81 -19.66 -6.64
N LEU A 25 -16.74 -19.30 -7.34
CA LEU A 25 -16.66 -19.36 -8.80
C LEU A 25 -16.69 -20.80 -9.34
N GLU A 26 -16.02 -21.74 -8.66
CA GLU A 26 -16.07 -23.16 -9.00
C GLU A 26 -17.48 -23.74 -8.81
N PHE A 27 -18.12 -23.46 -7.67
CA PHE A 27 -19.46 -23.95 -7.35
C PHE A 27 -20.50 -23.46 -8.37
N THR A 28 -20.39 -22.20 -8.78
CA THR A 28 -21.26 -21.62 -9.83
C THR A 28 -20.87 -22.03 -11.25
N LYS A 29 -19.86 -22.88 -11.42
CA LYS A 29 -19.29 -23.33 -12.71
C LYS A 29 -18.84 -22.17 -13.61
N THR A 30 -18.49 -21.04 -13.01
CA THR A 30 -17.91 -19.89 -13.71
C THR A 30 -16.48 -20.19 -14.14
N ILE A 31 -15.75 -20.96 -13.32
CA ILE A 31 -14.42 -21.51 -13.63
C ILE A 31 -14.44 -23.05 -13.57
N GLN A 32 -13.47 -23.67 -14.25
CA GLN A 32 -13.19 -25.09 -14.08
C GLN A 32 -12.31 -25.31 -12.85
N VAL A 33 -12.49 -26.43 -12.17
CA VAL A 33 -11.67 -26.81 -10.99
C VAL A 33 -10.21 -26.96 -11.43
N THR A 34 -9.34 -26.05 -11.05
CA THR A 34 -7.92 -26.03 -11.46
C THR A 34 -6.96 -26.12 -10.29
N GLY A 35 -7.45 -26.00 -9.05
CA GLY A 35 -6.62 -26.11 -7.83
C GLY A 35 -5.63 -24.97 -7.60
N GLY A 36 -5.77 -23.84 -8.31
CA GLY A 36 -4.94 -22.62 -8.12
C GLY A 36 -5.77 -21.40 -7.75
N GLN A 37 -5.14 -20.33 -7.30
CA GLN A 37 -5.77 -19.02 -7.10
C GLN A 37 -5.95 -18.35 -8.47
N MET A 38 -7.18 -18.37 -8.97
CA MET A 38 -7.51 -17.88 -10.33
C MET A 38 -7.82 -16.38 -10.34
N LEU A 39 -8.28 -15.83 -9.21
CA LEU A 39 -8.58 -14.40 -9.06
C LEU A 39 -7.33 -13.54 -8.91
N ASP A 40 -6.28 -14.08 -8.33
CA ASP A 40 -5.02 -13.38 -8.20
C ASP A 40 -4.26 -13.48 -9.54
N ASP A 41 -4.43 -12.48 -10.41
CA ASP A 41 -3.84 -12.47 -11.76
C ASP A 41 -2.32 -12.25 -11.75
N MET A 42 -1.82 -11.54 -10.73
CA MET A 42 -0.40 -11.24 -10.59
C MET A 42 0.32 -12.36 -9.84
N GLU A 43 1.52 -12.75 -10.30
CA GLU A 43 2.38 -13.67 -9.54
C GLU A 43 2.68 -13.14 -8.14
N LEU A 44 2.80 -11.81 -8.01
CA LEU A 44 3.04 -11.12 -6.76
C LEU A 44 1.89 -11.27 -5.75
N GLU A 45 0.65 -11.26 -6.22
CA GLU A 45 -0.54 -11.52 -5.40
C GLU A 45 -0.51 -12.94 -4.83
N LYS A 46 -0.20 -13.93 -5.69
CA LYS A 46 -0.08 -15.34 -5.29
C LYS A 46 1.04 -15.59 -4.29
N GLU A 47 2.20 -14.99 -4.49
CA GLU A 47 3.36 -15.15 -3.60
C GLU A 47 3.15 -14.50 -2.23
N ARG A 48 2.51 -13.33 -2.20
CA ARG A 48 2.27 -12.58 -0.96
C ARG A 48 0.97 -12.93 -0.27
N GLY A 49 0.07 -13.66 -0.95
CA GLY A 49 -1.26 -14.01 -0.44
C GLY A 49 -2.17 -12.80 -0.23
N ILE A 50 -1.98 -11.73 -1.00
CA ILE A 50 -2.75 -10.48 -0.90
C ILE A 50 -3.35 -10.13 -2.25
N THR A 51 -4.59 -9.66 -2.27
CA THR A 51 -5.18 -9.04 -3.46
C THR A 51 -4.72 -7.59 -3.53
N ILE A 52 -4.13 -7.21 -4.66
CA ILE A 52 -3.62 -5.86 -4.92
C ILE A 52 -4.67 -5.06 -5.71
N LYS A 53 -5.33 -5.71 -6.69
CA LYS A 53 -6.35 -5.09 -7.54
C LYS A 53 -7.72 -5.68 -7.30
N SER A 54 -8.73 -4.82 -7.40
CA SER A 54 -10.12 -5.27 -7.38
C SER A 54 -10.48 -5.99 -8.68
N HIS A 55 -11.18 -7.10 -8.57
CA HIS A 55 -11.71 -7.84 -9.71
C HIS A 55 -13.22 -7.94 -9.59
N ALA A 56 -13.94 -7.65 -10.66
CA ALA A 56 -15.38 -7.86 -10.72
C ALA A 56 -15.67 -9.06 -11.62
N ILE A 57 -16.36 -10.05 -11.08
CA ILE A 57 -16.73 -11.26 -11.86
C ILE A 57 -18.21 -11.55 -11.72
N GLN A 58 -18.86 -11.71 -12.87
CA GLN A 58 -20.25 -12.09 -12.97
C GLN A 58 -20.40 -13.62 -12.94
N MET A 59 -21.18 -14.12 -11.99
CA MET A 59 -21.57 -15.51 -11.83
C MET A 59 -23.05 -15.70 -12.12
N GLU A 60 -23.46 -16.90 -12.50
CA GLU A 60 -24.85 -17.30 -12.65
C GLU A 60 -25.16 -18.40 -11.64
N TYR A 61 -26.19 -18.20 -10.82
CA TYR A 61 -26.62 -19.17 -9.82
C TYR A 61 -28.12 -19.42 -9.92
N VAL A 62 -28.52 -20.69 -9.83
CA VAL A 62 -29.94 -21.07 -9.86
C VAL A 62 -30.39 -21.41 -8.45
N TYR A 63 -31.36 -20.65 -7.95
CA TYR A 63 -31.95 -20.85 -6.63
C TYR A 63 -33.48 -20.95 -6.75
N ASN A 64 -34.07 -21.98 -6.17
CA ASN A 64 -35.51 -22.28 -6.24
C ASN A 64 -36.08 -22.26 -7.68
N GLY A 65 -35.29 -22.67 -8.68
CA GLY A 65 -35.69 -22.70 -10.10
C GLY A 65 -35.58 -21.34 -10.80
N GLU A 66 -35.20 -20.27 -10.12
CA GLU A 66 -34.96 -18.95 -10.69
C GLU A 66 -33.47 -18.71 -10.88
N LYS A 67 -33.11 -18.04 -11.99
CA LYS A 67 -31.72 -17.71 -12.32
C LYS A 67 -31.35 -16.34 -11.79
N TYR A 68 -30.32 -16.29 -10.95
CA TYR A 68 -29.73 -15.07 -10.40
C TYR A 68 -28.40 -14.75 -11.07
N VAL A 69 -28.13 -13.46 -11.19
CA VAL A 69 -26.85 -12.90 -11.60
C VAL A 69 -26.16 -12.37 -10.35
N LEU A 70 -25.03 -12.95 -10.00
CA LEU A 70 -24.23 -12.58 -8.85
C LEU A 70 -22.96 -11.89 -9.34
N ASN A 71 -22.76 -10.64 -8.99
CA ASN A 71 -21.53 -9.89 -9.28
C ASN A 71 -20.69 -9.86 -8.01
N LEU A 72 -19.61 -10.63 -8.00
CA LEU A 72 -18.59 -10.58 -6.97
C LEU A 72 -17.59 -9.48 -7.32
N ILE A 73 -17.41 -8.51 -6.42
CA ILE A 73 -16.37 -7.49 -6.50
C ILE A 73 -15.34 -7.83 -5.43
N ASP A 74 -14.21 -8.42 -5.86
CA ASP A 74 -13.11 -8.73 -4.95
C ASP A 74 -12.38 -7.47 -4.55
N THR A 75 -12.03 -7.33 -3.26
CA THR A 75 -11.44 -6.12 -2.69
C THR A 75 -10.06 -6.39 -2.15
N PRO A 76 -9.09 -5.46 -2.27
CA PRO A 76 -7.84 -5.56 -1.53
C PRO A 76 -8.10 -5.70 -0.02
N GLY A 77 -7.19 -6.39 0.69
CA GLY A 77 -7.33 -6.60 2.13
C GLY A 77 -6.42 -5.71 2.99
N HIS A 78 -5.55 -4.89 2.39
CA HIS A 78 -4.53 -4.14 3.12
C HIS A 78 -4.91 -2.66 3.29
N VAL A 79 -4.49 -2.07 4.43
CA VAL A 79 -4.77 -0.66 4.77
C VAL A 79 -4.29 0.34 3.72
N ASP A 80 -3.15 0.08 3.07
CA ASP A 80 -2.63 0.95 2.00
C ASP A 80 -3.62 1.12 0.83
N PHE A 81 -4.52 0.15 0.64
CA PHE A 81 -5.54 0.14 -0.43
C PHE A 81 -6.95 0.46 0.07
N SER A 82 -7.07 1.12 1.22
CA SER A 82 -8.38 1.45 1.83
C SER A 82 -9.30 2.26 0.91
N TYR A 83 -8.73 3.07 0.02
CA TYR A 83 -9.50 3.82 -0.97
C TYR A 83 -10.14 2.91 -2.02
N GLU A 84 -9.38 1.96 -2.58
CA GLU A 84 -9.89 0.98 -3.54
C GLU A 84 -10.96 0.09 -2.89
N VAL A 85 -10.76 -0.30 -1.63
CA VAL A 85 -11.76 -1.03 -0.83
C VAL A 85 -13.03 -0.22 -0.71
N SER A 86 -12.96 1.06 -0.34
CA SER A 86 -14.12 1.93 -0.21
C SER A 86 -14.90 2.06 -1.54
N ARG A 87 -14.21 2.13 -2.69
CA ARG A 87 -14.87 2.22 -4.01
C ARG A 87 -15.55 0.92 -4.40
N SER A 88 -14.90 -0.20 -4.16
CA SER A 88 -15.48 -1.52 -4.40
C SER A 88 -16.71 -1.77 -3.51
N ILE A 89 -16.65 -1.38 -2.24
CA ILE A 89 -17.77 -1.41 -1.29
C ILE A 89 -18.92 -0.54 -1.81
N ALA A 90 -18.67 0.69 -2.26
CA ALA A 90 -19.69 1.60 -2.79
C ALA A 90 -20.41 1.03 -4.04
N ALA A 91 -19.81 0.08 -4.75
CA ALA A 91 -20.43 -0.60 -5.88
C ALA A 91 -21.31 -1.79 -5.48
N CYS A 92 -21.41 -2.14 -4.19
CA CYS A 92 -22.11 -3.32 -3.70
C CYS A 92 -23.39 -2.97 -2.92
N GLU A 93 -24.28 -3.96 -2.77
CA GLU A 93 -25.42 -3.93 -1.86
C GLU A 93 -25.22 -4.86 -0.66
N GLY A 94 -24.24 -5.76 -0.70
CA GLY A 94 -23.91 -6.66 0.40
C GLY A 94 -22.43 -6.95 0.52
N ALA A 95 -22.01 -7.43 1.69
CA ALA A 95 -20.63 -7.82 1.96
C ALA A 95 -20.59 -9.15 2.72
N LEU A 96 -19.72 -10.06 2.29
CA LEU A 96 -19.34 -11.24 3.07
C LEU A 96 -18.24 -10.81 4.04
N LEU A 97 -18.52 -10.84 5.33
CA LEU A 97 -17.53 -10.60 6.38
C LEU A 97 -16.86 -11.92 6.73
N VAL A 98 -15.65 -12.14 6.21
CA VAL A 98 -14.92 -13.40 6.35
C VAL A 98 -13.94 -13.31 7.51
N VAL A 99 -14.12 -14.18 8.52
CA VAL A 99 -13.28 -14.29 9.70
C VAL A 99 -12.65 -15.68 9.76
N ASP A 100 -11.35 -15.75 10.02
CA ASP A 100 -10.63 -17.00 10.18
C ASP A 100 -10.97 -17.67 11.52
N ALA A 101 -11.44 -18.91 11.50
CA ALA A 101 -11.79 -19.70 12.69
C ALA A 101 -10.60 -19.92 13.66
N THR A 102 -9.37 -19.73 13.21
CA THR A 102 -8.14 -19.93 14.03
C THR A 102 -7.60 -18.62 14.61
N GLN A 103 -7.96 -17.46 14.02
CA GLN A 103 -7.42 -16.15 14.39
C GLN A 103 -8.49 -15.22 15.00
N GLY A 104 -9.77 -15.43 14.66
CA GLY A 104 -10.88 -14.56 15.08
C GLY A 104 -10.86 -13.18 14.42
N VAL A 105 -11.59 -12.23 15.00
CA VAL A 105 -11.73 -10.86 14.49
C VAL A 105 -10.40 -10.12 14.57
N GLN A 106 -10.01 -9.39 13.52
CA GLN A 106 -8.77 -8.64 13.40
C GLN A 106 -9.04 -7.15 13.09
N ALA A 107 -8.04 -6.26 13.25
CA ALA A 107 -8.23 -4.81 13.09
C ALA A 107 -8.81 -4.42 11.72
N GLN A 108 -8.28 -4.97 10.62
CA GLN A 108 -8.81 -4.71 9.28
C GLN A 108 -10.22 -5.25 9.07
N THR A 109 -10.59 -6.33 9.77
CA THR A 109 -11.97 -6.83 9.75
C THR A 109 -12.93 -5.76 10.27
N ILE A 110 -12.57 -5.10 11.37
CA ILE A 110 -13.37 -4.03 12.01
C ILE A 110 -13.43 -2.80 11.10
N SER A 111 -12.30 -2.32 10.59
CA SER A 111 -12.26 -1.13 9.73
C SER A 111 -13.06 -1.32 8.45
N ASN A 112 -12.91 -2.47 7.79
CA ASN A 112 -13.67 -2.79 6.58
C ASN A 112 -15.16 -2.97 6.87
N LEU A 113 -15.51 -3.53 8.02
CA LEU A 113 -16.90 -3.64 8.47
C LEU A 113 -17.53 -2.25 8.65
N TYR A 114 -16.85 -1.31 9.31
CA TYR A 114 -17.37 0.05 9.48
C TYR A 114 -17.59 0.74 8.13
N MET A 115 -16.63 0.61 7.19
CA MET A 115 -16.84 1.12 5.83
C MET A 115 -18.07 0.52 5.15
N ALA A 116 -18.30 -0.80 5.31
CA ALA A 116 -19.47 -1.46 4.74
C ALA A 116 -20.78 -0.97 5.39
N ILE A 117 -20.78 -0.73 6.70
CA ILE A 117 -21.93 -0.17 7.43
C ILE A 117 -22.22 1.28 7.01
N GLU A 118 -21.20 2.11 6.85
CA GLU A 118 -21.34 3.50 6.36
C GLU A 118 -21.99 3.55 4.97
N HIS A 119 -21.73 2.55 4.13
CA HIS A 119 -22.37 2.39 2.82
C HIS A 119 -23.71 1.64 2.87
N ASN A 120 -24.25 1.33 4.08
CA ASN A 120 -25.50 0.60 4.29
C ASN A 120 -25.54 -0.78 3.60
N LEU A 121 -24.45 -1.52 3.54
CA LEU A 121 -24.42 -2.85 2.99
C LEU A 121 -25.05 -3.87 3.94
N GLU A 122 -25.74 -4.86 3.38
CA GLU A 122 -26.13 -6.06 4.13
C GLU A 122 -24.89 -6.90 4.44
N ILE A 123 -24.66 -7.21 5.72
CA ILE A 123 -23.48 -7.96 6.17
C ILE A 123 -23.85 -9.42 6.38
N ILE A 124 -23.15 -10.32 5.70
CA ILE A 124 -23.26 -11.77 5.87
C ILE A 124 -21.98 -12.27 6.55
N PRO A 125 -22.03 -12.63 7.84
CA PRO A 125 -20.86 -13.13 8.54
C PRO A 125 -20.54 -14.57 8.15
N VAL A 126 -19.27 -14.84 7.85
CA VAL A 126 -18.75 -16.15 7.44
C VAL A 126 -17.51 -16.48 8.26
N ILE A 127 -17.52 -17.60 8.96
CA ILE A 127 -16.33 -18.15 9.61
C ILE A 127 -15.67 -19.13 8.67
N ASN A 128 -14.47 -18.79 8.19
CA ASN A 128 -13.71 -19.59 7.25
C ASN A 128 -12.65 -20.46 7.95
N LYS A 129 -12.15 -21.46 7.25
CA LYS A 129 -11.13 -22.42 7.71
C LYS A 129 -11.58 -23.31 8.88
N VAL A 130 -12.86 -23.66 8.94
CA VAL A 130 -13.39 -24.56 9.99
C VAL A 130 -12.80 -25.97 9.92
N ASP A 131 -12.18 -26.35 8.81
CA ASP A 131 -11.47 -27.59 8.57
C ASP A 131 -10.12 -27.69 9.33
N MET A 132 -9.62 -26.57 9.87
CA MET A 132 -8.33 -26.54 10.55
C MET A 132 -8.42 -27.16 11.95
N PRO A 133 -7.42 -27.97 12.38
CA PRO A 133 -7.43 -28.57 13.72
C PRO A 133 -7.40 -27.56 14.87
N SER A 134 -6.93 -26.34 14.62
CA SER A 134 -6.86 -25.24 15.57
C SER A 134 -8.06 -24.28 15.49
N ALA A 135 -9.09 -24.63 14.73
CA ALA A 135 -10.29 -23.81 14.60
C ALA A 135 -11.08 -23.74 15.92
N MET A 136 -11.54 -22.56 16.27
CA MET A 136 -12.35 -22.26 17.47
C MET A 136 -13.66 -21.57 17.04
N PRO A 137 -14.52 -22.24 16.26
CA PRO A 137 -15.66 -21.59 15.63
C PRO A 137 -16.66 -21.01 16.65
N GLU A 138 -16.87 -21.67 17.82
CA GLU A 138 -17.79 -21.17 18.85
C GLU A 138 -17.30 -19.85 19.48
N GLU A 139 -15.99 -19.72 19.74
CA GLU A 139 -15.38 -18.49 20.29
C GLU A 139 -15.46 -17.35 19.26
N VAL A 140 -15.19 -17.66 17.99
CA VAL A 140 -15.25 -16.67 16.90
C VAL A 140 -16.68 -16.25 16.61
N GLU A 141 -17.69 -17.14 16.75
CA GLU A 141 -19.11 -16.77 16.69
C GLU A 141 -19.46 -15.74 17.77
N ASP A 142 -18.98 -15.96 19.01
CA ASP A 142 -19.23 -15.01 20.10
C ASP A 142 -18.58 -13.65 19.80
N GLU A 143 -17.35 -13.61 19.26
CA GLU A 143 -16.71 -12.36 18.83
C GLU A 143 -17.52 -11.63 17.75
N ILE A 144 -18.02 -12.35 16.75
CA ILE A 144 -18.84 -11.77 15.67
C ILE A 144 -20.18 -11.24 16.19
N VAL A 145 -20.86 -12.00 17.06
CA VAL A 145 -22.11 -11.57 17.68
C VAL A 145 -21.90 -10.30 18.49
N GLU A 146 -20.83 -10.21 19.26
CA GLU A 146 -20.49 -9.00 20.04
C GLU A 146 -20.19 -7.81 19.12
N LEU A 147 -19.54 -8.04 17.99
CA LEU A 147 -19.13 -6.99 17.04
C LEU A 147 -20.30 -6.40 16.25
N ILE A 148 -21.19 -7.25 15.70
CA ILE A 148 -22.25 -6.80 14.76
C ILE A 148 -23.67 -6.96 15.30
N GLY A 149 -23.86 -7.62 16.46
CA GLY A 149 -25.16 -7.80 17.09
C GLY A 149 -26.09 -8.78 16.37
N CYS A 150 -25.56 -9.69 15.54
CA CYS A 150 -26.37 -10.70 14.83
C CYS A 150 -26.69 -11.93 15.71
N ASP A 151 -27.66 -12.75 15.29
CA ASP A 151 -27.88 -14.06 15.90
C ASP A 151 -26.81 -15.07 15.43
N LYS A 152 -26.35 -15.97 16.31
CA LYS A 152 -25.39 -17.04 15.96
C LYS A 152 -25.84 -17.89 14.77
N LYS A 153 -27.16 -18.11 14.61
CA LYS A 153 -27.74 -18.87 13.48
C LYS A 153 -27.50 -18.21 12.11
N ASP A 154 -27.24 -16.90 12.10
CA ASP A 154 -27.04 -16.13 10.88
C ASP A 154 -25.57 -16.17 10.41
N ILE A 155 -24.68 -16.76 11.23
CA ILE A 155 -23.26 -16.92 10.94
C ILE A 155 -23.05 -18.23 10.17
N ILE A 156 -22.41 -18.17 9.03
CA ILE A 156 -22.16 -19.32 8.18
C ILE A 156 -20.77 -19.87 8.46
N ARG A 157 -20.68 -21.17 8.79
CA ARG A 157 -19.42 -21.89 8.92
C ARG A 157 -19.00 -22.41 7.56
N ALA A 158 -17.76 -22.13 7.13
CA ALA A 158 -17.29 -22.49 5.82
C ALA A 158 -15.81 -22.89 5.79
N SER A 159 -15.42 -23.55 4.73
CA SER A 159 -14.03 -23.82 4.38
C SER A 159 -13.81 -23.59 2.89
N GLY A 160 -13.11 -22.54 2.52
CA GLY A 160 -12.67 -22.30 1.16
C GLY A 160 -11.81 -23.44 0.61
N LYS A 161 -11.10 -24.18 1.46
CA LYS A 161 -10.28 -25.33 1.07
C LYS A 161 -11.11 -26.56 0.71
N THR A 162 -12.08 -26.93 1.53
CA THR A 162 -12.88 -28.15 1.34
C THR A 162 -14.14 -27.94 0.54
N GLY A 163 -14.65 -26.72 0.48
CA GLY A 163 -15.92 -26.35 -0.15
C GLY A 163 -17.13 -26.45 0.79
N GLU A 164 -16.92 -26.76 2.08
CA GLU A 164 -17.95 -26.78 3.10
C GLU A 164 -18.58 -25.39 3.28
N GLY A 165 -19.93 -25.32 3.38
CA GLY A 165 -20.68 -24.09 3.62
C GLY A 165 -20.76 -23.14 2.40
N VAL A 166 -20.15 -23.46 1.26
CA VAL A 166 -20.14 -22.56 0.07
C VAL A 166 -21.53 -22.40 -0.52
N GLU A 167 -22.33 -23.46 -0.55
CA GLU A 167 -23.72 -23.39 -1.01
C GLU A 167 -24.57 -22.51 -0.10
N ASP A 168 -24.39 -22.62 1.22
CA ASP A 168 -25.10 -21.82 2.21
C ASP A 168 -24.77 -20.31 2.05
N ILE A 169 -23.51 -19.98 1.74
CA ILE A 169 -23.09 -18.61 1.42
C ILE A 169 -23.83 -18.09 0.18
N LEU A 170 -23.89 -18.86 -0.90
CA LEU A 170 -24.59 -18.44 -2.14
C LEU A 170 -26.09 -18.26 -1.91
N GLN A 171 -26.71 -19.15 -1.12
CA GLN A 171 -28.11 -19.02 -0.72
C GLN A 171 -28.34 -17.75 0.09
N ALA A 172 -27.52 -17.51 1.11
CA ALA A 172 -27.58 -16.30 1.93
C ALA A 172 -27.41 -15.02 1.10
N VAL A 173 -26.50 -15.01 0.11
CA VAL A 173 -26.33 -13.88 -0.80
C VAL A 173 -27.61 -13.61 -1.58
N VAL A 174 -28.28 -14.65 -2.11
CA VAL A 174 -29.54 -14.49 -2.86
C VAL A 174 -30.67 -14.00 -1.95
N GLU A 175 -30.78 -14.54 -0.73
CA GLU A 175 -31.89 -14.28 0.19
C GLU A 175 -31.75 -12.94 0.93
N ARG A 176 -30.54 -12.59 1.38
CA ARG A 176 -30.27 -11.48 2.29
C ARG A 176 -29.80 -10.22 1.58
N VAL A 177 -28.91 -10.33 0.58
CA VAL A 177 -28.43 -9.15 -0.13
C VAL A 177 -29.58 -8.53 -0.93
N PRO A 178 -29.91 -7.24 -0.73
CA PRO A 178 -30.96 -6.59 -1.50
C PRO A 178 -30.60 -6.50 -2.98
N HIS A 179 -31.60 -6.46 -3.84
CA HIS A 179 -31.36 -6.16 -5.24
C HIS A 179 -31.04 -4.68 -5.44
N PRO A 180 -30.24 -4.31 -6.46
CA PRO A 180 -29.98 -2.90 -6.77
C PRO A 180 -31.27 -2.13 -7.04
N VAL A 181 -31.30 -0.86 -6.64
CA VAL A 181 -32.43 0.05 -6.83
C VAL A 181 -32.02 1.18 -7.76
N GLY A 182 -32.89 1.56 -8.69
CA GLY A 182 -32.67 2.66 -9.61
C GLY A 182 -33.68 2.63 -10.77
N ASP A 183 -33.54 3.56 -11.72
CA ASP A 183 -34.49 3.76 -12.80
C ASP A 183 -33.78 3.81 -14.18
N ASP A 184 -34.12 2.88 -15.06
CA ASP A 184 -33.59 2.84 -16.44
C ASP A 184 -33.99 4.06 -17.29
N GLN A 185 -35.06 4.77 -16.91
CA GLN A 185 -35.52 5.97 -17.63
C GLN A 185 -34.84 7.26 -17.13
N ALA A 186 -34.13 7.21 -16.02
CA ALA A 186 -33.37 8.35 -15.49
C ALA A 186 -32.14 8.66 -16.38
N PRO A 187 -31.53 9.84 -16.26
CA PRO A 187 -30.22 10.10 -16.86
C PRO A 187 -29.18 9.09 -16.39
N LEU A 188 -28.29 8.68 -17.29
CA LEU A 188 -27.23 7.74 -16.96
C LEU A 188 -26.37 8.28 -15.81
N GLN A 189 -26.18 7.42 -14.83
CA GLN A 189 -25.31 7.66 -13.68
C GLN A 189 -24.64 6.33 -13.31
N ALA A 190 -23.37 6.19 -13.66
CA ALA A 190 -22.61 4.98 -13.40
C ALA A 190 -21.30 5.32 -12.65
N LEU A 191 -21.02 4.54 -11.60
CA LEU A 191 -19.86 4.70 -10.73
C LEU A 191 -18.68 3.90 -11.25
N ILE A 192 -17.55 4.53 -11.50
CA ILE A 192 -16.29 3.86 -11.79
C ILE A 192 -15.68 3.40 -10.47
N PHE A 193 -15.48 2.11 -10.29
CA PHE A 193 -14.86 1.57 -9.08
C PHE A 193 -13.43 1.06 -9.30
N ASP A 194 -13.03 0.76 -10.56
CA ASP A 194 -11.66 0.38 -10.93
C ASP A 194 -11.38 0.65 -12.40
N SER A 195 -10.11 0.60 -12.81
CA SER A 195 -9.69 0.70 -14.20
C SER A 195 -8.38 -0.04 -14.48
N VAL A 196 -8.26 -0.57 -15.71
CA VAL A 196 -7.07 -1.29 -16.17
C VAL A 196 -6.63 -0.76 -17.53
N PHE A 197 -5.35 -0.53 -17.70
CA PHE A 197 -4.79 -0.16 -19.00
C PHE A 197 -4.45 -1.40 -19.84
N ASN A 198 -4.93 -1.39 -21.07
CA ASN A 198 -4.59 -2.37 -22.08
C ASN A 198 -3.88 -1.69 -23.25
N SER A 199 -2.69 -2.17 -23.64
CA SER A 199 -1.86 -1.56 -24.68
C SER A 199 -2.55 -1.43 -26.06
N PHE A 200 -3.55 -2.28 -26.35
CA PHE A 200 -4.27 -2.30 -27.62
C PHE A 200 -5.60 -1.54 -27.55
N ARG A 201 -6.27 -1.57 -26.39
CA ARG A 201 -7.64 -1.04 -26.22
C ARG A 201 -7.70 0.29 -25.45
N GLY A 202 -6.57 0.72 -24.88
CA GLY A 202 -6.51 1.86 -23.96
C GLY A 202 -7.03 1.50 -22.56
N ILE A 203 -7.58 2.47 -21.85
CA ILE A 203 -8.12 2.26 -20.52
C ILE A 203 -9.48 1.59 -20.62
N ILE A 204 -9.65 0.53 -19.83
CA ILE A 204 -10.88 -0.19 -19.60
C ILE A 204 -11.37 0.22 -18.22
N ALA A 205 -12.47 0.96 -18.13
CA ALA A 205 -13.04 1.35 -16.85
C ALA A 205 -14.12 0.36 -16.43
N TYR A 206 -14.05 -0.09 -15.19
CA TYR A 206 -15.03 -0.96 -14.56
C TYR A 206 -16.03 -0.11 -13.78
N PHE A 207 -17.31 -0.34 -14.03
CA PHE A 207 -18.35 0.50 -13.46
C PHE A 207 -19.60 -0.27 -13.07
N LYS A 208 -20.41 0.33 -12.19
CA LYS A 208 -21.76 -0.09 -11.87
C LYS A 208 -22.75 0.97 -12.34
N VAL A 209 -23.81 0.57 -13.02
CA VAL A 209 -24.90 1.45 -13.42
C VAL A 209 -25.85 1.64 -12.23
N LEU A 210 -25.95 2.86 -11.71
CA LEU A 210 -26.90 3.22 -10.65
C LEU A 210 -28.24 3.67 -11.20
N ASN A 211 -28.22 4.44 -12.30
CA ASN A 211 -29.41 4.89 -12.99
C ASN A 211 -29.16 4.93 -14.49
N GLY A 212 -30.23 4.78 -15.27
CA GLY A 212 -30.18 4.86 -16.73
C GLY A 212 -29.67 3.58 -17.39
N VAL A 213 -29.36 3.68 -18.66
CA VAL A 213 -28.87 2.60 -19.51
C VAL A 213 -27.73 3.12 -20.33
N ILE A 214 -26.65 2.38 -20.45
CA ILE A 214 -25.51 2.68 -21.34
C ILE A 214 -25.44 1.68 -22.47
N LYS A 215 -25.22 2.19 -23.69
CA LYS A 215 -25.16 1.38 -24.91
C LYS A 215 -23.83 1.55 -25.63
N LYS A 216 -23.45 0.55 -26.39
CA LYS A 216 -22.37 0.67 -27.35
C LYS A 216 -22.68 1.81 -28.35
N GLY A 217 -21.74 2.74 -28.53
CA GLY A 217 -21.85 3.89 -29.42
C GLY A 217 -22.39 5.13 -28.76
N ASP A 218 -22.80 5.09 -27.48
CA ASP A 218 -23.23 6.28 -26.75
C ASP A 218 -22.08 7.28 -26.56
N SER A 219 -22.40 8.57 -26.67
CA SER A 219 -21.49 9.62 -26.26
C SER A 219 -21.62 9.85 -24.76
N VAL A 220 -20.55 9.56 -24.03
CA VAL A 220 -20.48 9.62 -22.57
C VAL A 220 -19.53 10.72 -22.11
N LYS A 221 -19.80 11.24 -20.93
CA LYS A 221 -18.99 12.24 -20.25
C LYS A 221 -18.59 11.72 -18.88
N PHE A 222 -17.31 11.86 -18.54
CA PHE A 222 -16.79 11.65 -17.20
C PHE A 222 -17.01 12.95 -16.41
N PHE A 223 -17.79 12.88 -15.35
CA PHE A 223 -18.38 14.06 -14.71
C PHE A 223 -17.32 14.99 -14.10
N ASN A 224 -16.37 14.43 -13.34
CA ASN A 224 -15.35 15.21 -12.62
C ASN A 224 -14.21 15.69 -13.55
N THR A 225 -13.79 14.86 -14.51
CA THR A 225 -12.74 15.28 -15.47
C THR A 225 -13.30 16.14 -16.60
N GLY A 226 -14.62 16.09 -16.84
CA GLY A 226 -15.29 16.82 -17.91
C GLY A 226 -15.03 16.29 -19.32
N MET A 227 -14.25 15.23 -19.46
CA MET A 227 -13.87 14.64 -20.75
C MET A 227 -15.02 13.86 -21.38
N GLU A 228 -15.13 13.93 -22.71
CA GLU A 228 -16.19 13.29 -23.48
C GLU A 228 -15.62 12.25 -24.44
N TYR A 229 -16.24 11.08 -24.48
CA TYR A 229 -15.80 9.96 -25.30
C TYR A 229 -16.99 9.18 -25.88
N VAL A 230 -16.71 8.31 -26.85
CA VAL A 230 -17.68 7.36 -27.36
C VAL A 230 -17.45 6.00 -26.70
N ALA A 231 -18.50 5.36 -26.25
CA ALA A 231 -18.46 4.00 -25.74
C ALA A 231 -18.27 3.01 -26.89
N ASP A 232 -17.02 2.74 -27.28
CA ASP A 232 -16.69 1.83 -28.39
C ASP A 232 -17.18 0.42 -28.10
N GLU A 233 -17.07 0.00 -26.86
CA GLU A 233 -17.56 -1.30 -26.36
C GLU A 233 -18.03 -1.17 -24.93
N VAL A 234 -19.14 -1.82 -24.62
CA VAL A 234 -19.62 -2.06 -23.24
C VAL A 234 -19.89 -3.55 -23.06
N GLY A 235 -19.74 -4.06 -21.85
CA GLY A 235 -19.94 -5.47 -21.59
C GLY A 235 -19.83 -5.84 -20.13
N VAL A 236 -19.92 -7.13 -19.83
CA VAL A 236 -19.81 -7.70 -18.49
C VAL A 236 -18.52 -8.49 -18.35
N LEU A 237 -18.03 -8.59 -17.11
CA LEU A 237 -16.83 -9.33 -16.76
C LEU A 237 -17.26 -10.73 -16.27
N LYS A 238 -16.90 -11.74 -17.03
CA LYS A 238 -16.81 -13.13 -16.57
C LYS A 238 -15.34 -13.46 -16.35
N MET A 239 -14.87 -14.65 -16.69
CA MET A 239 -13.41 -14.88 -16.76
C MET A 239 -12.77 -14.02 -17.88
N ASP A 240 -13.53 -13.79 -18.94
CA ASP A 240 -13.18 -12.90 -20.03
C ASP A 240 -14.19 -11.76 -20.15
N MET A 241 -13.79 -10.69 -20.83
CA MET A 241 -14.68 -9.59 -21.18
C MET A 241 -15.72 -10.08 -22.21
N VAL A 242 -17.00 -10.01 -21.85
CA VAL A 242 -18.12 -10.43 -22.72
C VAL A 242 -18.87 -9.19 -23.19
N PRO A 243 -18.71 -8.77 -24.45
CA PRO A 243 -19.40 -7.61 -25.01
C PRO A 243 -20.93 -7.76 -24.93
N ARG A 244 -21.61 -6.64 -24.64
CA ARG A 244 -23.06 -6.51 -24.60
C ARG A 244 -23.49 -5.36 -25.50
N LYS A 245 -24.77 -5.34 -25.88
CA LYS A 245 -25.35 -4.21 -26.63
C LYS A 245 -25.60 -3.02 -25.70
N GLU A 246 -26.07 -3.29 -24.51
CA GLU A 246 -26.44 -2.34 -23.47
C GLU A 246 -26.28 -2.94 -22.09
N LEU A 247 -26.13 -2.07 -21.08
CA LEU A 247 -26.15 -2.41 -19.67
C LEU A 247 -27.19 -1.52 -18.97
N HIS A 248 -27.95 -2.14 -18.07
CA HIS A 248 -29.08 -1.55 -17.36
C HIS A 248 -28.72 -1.21 -15.91
N THR A 249 -29.59 -0.47 -15.27
CA THR A 249 -29.51 -0.15 -13.85
C THR A 249 -29.28 -1.42 -13.02
N GLY A 250 -28.30 -1.34 -12.10
CA GLY A 250 -27.88 -2.41 -11.21
C GLY A 250 -26.84 -3.37 -11.81
N GLU A 251 -26.56 -3.31 -13.09
CA GLU A 251 -25.54 -4.15 -13.71
C GLU A 251 -24.13 -3.61 -13.49
N VAL A 252 -23.20 -4.51 -13.30
CA VAL A 252 -21.75 -4.25 -13.21
C VAL A 252 -21.12 -4.65 -14.53
N GLY A 253 -20.26 -3.80 -15.07
CA GLY A 253 -19.63 -4.05 -16.35
C GLY A 253 -18.40 -3.19 -16.61
N TYR A 254 -17.99 -3.18 -17.87
CA TYR A 254 -16.85 -2.40 -18.35
C TYR A 254 -17.21 -1.54 -19.54
N ILE A 255 -16.43 -0.46 -19.74
CA ILE A 255 -16.46 0.39 -20.93
C ILE A 255 -15.06 0.51 -21.51
N ILE A 256 -14.97 0.49 -22.83
CA ILE A 256 -13.79 0.80 -23.61
C ILE A 256 -14.13 2.00 -24.48
N SER A 257 -13.32 3.04 -24.39
CA SER A 257 -13.52 4.33 -25.09
C SER A 257 -12.22 4.84 -25.73
N GLY A 258 -11.21 4.00 -25.92
CA GLY A 258 -9.95 4.35 -26.57
C GLY A 258 -9.09 5.37 -25.81
N ILE A 259 -9.36 5.60 -24.52
CA ILE A 259 -8.66 6.55 -23.65
C ILE A 259 -7.25 6.05 -23.40
N LYS A 260 -6.25 6.91 -23.52
CA LYS A 260 -4.82 6.56 -23.39
C LYS A 260 -4.16 7.18 -22.17
N ASP A 261 -4.73 8.23 -21.60
CA ASP A 261 -4.19 8.92 -20.42
C ASP A 261 -5.00 8.55 -19.17
N ALA A 262 -4.34 7.96 -18.17
CA ALA A 262 -4.98 7.58 -16.90
C ALA A 262 -5.55 8.76 -16.13
N LYS A 263 -5.07 9.96 -16.36
CA LYS A 263 -5.58 11.19 -15.71
C LYS A 263 -7.00 11.55 -16.15
N GLU A 264 -7.45 11.02 -17.28
CA GLU A 264 -8.77 11.28 -17.85
C GLU A 264 -9.85 10.34 -17.30
N VAL A 265 -9.45 9.22 -16.68
CA VAL A 265 -10.35 8.25 -16.01
C VAL A 265 -9.92 8.09 -14.57
N LYS A 266 -10.67 8.67 -13.66
CA LYS A 266 -10.39 8.57 -12.23
C LYS A 266 -11.34 7.56 -11.58
N VAL A 267 -10.81 6.68 -10.75
CA VAL A 267 -11.62 5.80 -9.91
C VAL A 267 -12.49 6.65 -8.97
N GLY A 268 -13.76 6.30 -8.84
CA GLY A 268 -14.76 7.10 -8.11
C GLY A 268 -15.47 8.16 -8.95
N ASP A 269 -15.08 8.38 -10.23
CA ASP A 269 -15.77 9.30 -11.12
C ASP A 269 -17.13 8.73 -11.60
N THR A 270 -17.98 9.61 -12.08
CA THR A 270 -19.31 9.29 -12.57
C THR A 270 -19.34 9.35 -14.10
N ILE A 271 -19.80 8.29 -14.75
CA ILE A 271 -20.10 8.29 -16.19
C ILE A 271 -21.54 8.72 -16.40
N THR A 272 -21.76 9.68 -17.30
CA THR A 272 -23.08 10.14 -17.72
C THR A 272 -23.16 10.34 -19.24
N HIS A 273 -24.36 10.51 -19.80
CA HIS A 273 -24.48 10.84 -21.23
C HIS A 273 -24.17 12.30 -21.50
N THR A 274 -23.48 12.60 -22.59
CA THR A 274 -23.21 13.97 -23.02
C THR A 274 -24.50 14.73 -23.35
N ALA A 275 -25.44 14.08 -24.04
CA ALA A 275 -26.70 14.71 -24.47
C ALA A 275 -27.72 14.90 -23.32
N ARG A 276 -27.67 14.05 -22.30
CA ARG A 276 -28.58 14.09 -21.13
C ARG A 276 -27.80 13.79 -19.86
N PRO A 277 -26.97 14.74 -19.40
CA PRO A 277 -26.14 14.53 -18.22
C PRO A 277 -26.97 14.42 -16.95
N CYS A 278 -26.47 13.65 -15.95
CA CYS A 278 -27.04 13.62 -14.62
C CYS A 278 -26.84 14.99 -13.92
N ALA A 279 -27.71 15.27 -12.96
CA ALA A 279 -27.70 16.57 -12.26
C ALA A 279 -26.50 16.73 -11.31
N ALA A 280 -26.00 15.62 -10.75
CA ALA A 280 -24.86 15.62 -9.84
C ALA A 280 -24.02 14.34 -10.03
N ALA A 281 -22.73 14.43 -9.71
CA ALA A 281 -21.87 13.26 -9.58
C ALA A 281 -22.35 12.37 -8.43
N ILE A 282 -21.97 11.10 -8.47
CA ILE A 282 -22.14 10.18 -7.35
C ILE A 282 -21.24 10.69 -6.20
N GLU A 283 -21.81 10.74 -5.00
CA GLU A 283 -21.10 11.21 -3.81
C GLU A 283 -19.91 10.30 -3.47
N GLY A 284 -18.90 10.89 -2.83
CA GLY A 284 -17.76 10.15 -2.28
C GLY A 284 -16.53 10.10 -3.19
N PHE A 285 -16.50 10.82 -4.33
CA PHE A 285 -15.25 11.02 -5.06
C PHE A 285 -14.24 11.77 -4.19
N GLN A 286 -13.08 11.15 -3.96
CA GLN A 286 -11.95 11.78 -3.27
C GLN A 286 -10.69 11.57 -4.11
N GLU A 287 -9.87 12.57 -4.21
CA GLU A 287 -8.56 12.43 -4.83
C GLU A 287 -7.60 11.78 -3.82
N VAL A 288 -7.07 10.63 -4.18
CA VAL A 288 -6.11 9.91 -3.32
C VAL A 288 -4.80 10.67 -3.31
N LYS A 289 -4.36 11.08 -2.12
CA LYS A 289 -3.06 11.74 -1.95
C LYS A 289 -2.04 10.73 -1.44
N PRO A 290 -0.88 10.62 -2.08
CA PRO A 290 0.19 9.80 -1.55
C PRO A 290 0.69 10.36 -0.22
N MET A 291 1.06 9.45 0.69
CA MET A 291 1.51 9.80 2.04
C MET A 291 2.97 9.44 2.31
N VAL A 292 3.51 8.49 1.54
CA VAL A 292 4.90 8.04 1.62
C VAL A 292 5.62 8.41 0.34
N PHE A 293 6.78 9.01 0.45
CA PHE A 293 7.57 9.48 -0.69
C PHE A 293 8.97 8.91 -0.65
N ALA A 294 9.44 8.36 -1.79
CA ALA A 294 10.81 7.91 -1.94
C ALA A 294 11.35 8.32 -3.31
N GLY A 295 12.66 8.55 -3.38
CA GLY A 295 13.35 8.70 -4.66
C GLY A 295 13.59 7.32 -5.27
N VAL A 296 13.30 7.16 -6.55
CA VAL A 296 13.52 5.94 -7.33
C VAL A 296 14.51 6.26 -8.45
N TYR A 297 15.65 5.59 -8.42
CA TYR A 297 16.77 5.84 -9.33
C TYR A 297 17.16 4.57 -10.06
N PRO A 298 17.47 4.61 -11.37
CA PRO A 298 18.00 3.44 -12.07
C PRO A 298 19.42 3.13 -11.57
N ILE A 299 19.80 1.86 -11.53
CA ILE A 299 21.17 1.48 -11.18
C ILE A 299 22.15 1.98 -12.24
N ASP A 300 21.81 1.84 -13.51
CA ASP A 300 22.55 2.43 -14.63
C ASP A 300 21.92 3.77 -15.01
N PRO A 301 22.66 4.89 -14.91
CA PRO A 301 22.14 6.22 -15.29
C PRO A 301 21.64 6.32 -16.74
N SER A 302 22.09 5.45 -17.65
CA SER A 302 21.62 5.41 -19.04
C SER A 302 20.17 4.92 -19.17
N GLU A 303 19.66 4.21 -18.16
CA GLU A 303 18.30 3.66 -18.11
C GLU A 303 17.24 4.65 -17.61
N TYR A 304 17.57 5.94 -17.43
CA TYR A 304 16.64 6.97 -16.93
C TYR A 304 15.34 7.07 -17.75
N GLU A 305 15.46 7.10 -19.09
CA GLU A 305 14.29 7.20 -19.97
C GLU A 305 13.45 5.90 -19.95
N ASN A 306 14.10 4.74 -19.81
CA ASN A 306 13.39 3.47 -19.66
C ASN A 306 12.65 3.40 -18.33
N LEU A 307 13.24 3.88 -17.23
CA LEU A 307 12.58 4.00 -15.94
C LEU A 307 11.37 4.93 -16.02
N ARG A 308 11.49 6.08 -16.70
CA ARG A 308 10.38 7.00 -16.94
C ARG A 308 9.23 6.31 -17.64
N ALA A 309 9.51 5.64 -18.76
CA ALA A 309 8.50 4.92 -19.53
C ALA A 309 7.83 3.79 -18.72
N SER A 310 8.59 3.13 -17.84
CA SER A 310 8.08 2.08 -16.95
C SER A 310 7.15 2.65 -15.88
N LEU A 311 7.54 3.77 -15.24
CA LEU A 311 6.69 4.47 -14.27
C LEU A 311 5.41 5.03 -14.91
N GLU A 312 5.48 5.58 -16.12
CA GLU A 312 4.30 6.02 -16.88
C GLU A 312 3.33 4.85 -17.14
N LYS A 313 3.83 3.68 -17.53
CA LYS A 313 3.02 2.48 -17.72
C LYS A 313 2.42 1.95 -16.42
N LEU A 314 3.18 1.97 -15.32
CA LEU A 314 2.66 1.59 -14.01
C LEU A 314 1.54 2.53 -13.56
N GLN A 315 1.70 3.84 -13.75
CA GLN A 315 0.70 4.85 -13.40
C GLN A 315 -0.61 4.68 -14.18
N LEU A 316 -0.56 4.15 -15.42
CA LEU A 316 -1.77 3.84 -16.18
C LEU A 316 -2.63 2.75 -15.50
N ASN A 317 -1.99 1.86 -14.73
CA ASN A 317 -2.67 0.79 -14.00
C ASN A 317 -2.83 1.08 -12.51
N ASP A 318 -2.25 2.18 -12.03
CA ASP A 318 -2.21 2.54 -10.62
C ASP A 318 -2.30 4.06 -10.50
N ALA A 319 -3.52 4.55 -10.43
CA ALA A 319 -3.80 6.00 -10.37
C ALA A 319 -3.28 6.66 -9.08
N SER A 320 -2.96 5.90 -8.05
CA SER A 320 -2.42 6.39 -6.78
C SER A 320 -0.92 6.68 -6.84
N LEU A 321 -0.19 6.07 -7.79
CA LEU A 321 1.22 6.31 -8.00
C LEU A 321 1.44 7.69 -8.63
N THR A 322 2.17 8.55 -7.93
CA THR A 322 2.61 9.84 -8.47
C THR A 322 4.12 9.87 -8.61
N PHE A 323 4.64 10.53 -9.63
CA PHE A 323 6.08 10.72 -9.76
C PHE A 323 6.44 12.04 -10.43
N THR A 324 7.55 12.62 -10.01
CA THR A 324 8.13 13.84 -10.55
C THR A 324 9.63 13.66 -10.75
N PRO A 325 10.24 14.26 -11.79
CA PRO A 325 11.68 14.20 -11.99
C PRO A 325 12.43 14.73 -10.77
N GLU A 326 13.48 14.02 -10.36
CA GLU A 326 14.36 14.39 -9.27
C GLU A 326 15.81 14.12 -9.66
N SER A 327 16.75 14.85 -9.05
CA SER A 327 18.17 14.61 -9.19
C SER A 327 18.83 14.50 -7.82
N SER A 328 19.72 13.53 -7.67
CA SER A 328 20.56 13.31 -6.50
C SER A 328 22.01 13.49 -6.88
N VAL A 329 22.78 14.15 -6.04
CA VAL A 329 24.23 14.30 -6.23
C VAL A 329 24.93 12.93 -6.19
N ALA A 330 24.40 12.01 -5.39
CA ALA A 330 24.96 10.66 -5.22
C ALA A 330 24.48 9.65 -6.28
N LEU A 331 23.21 9.74 -6.73
CA LEU A 331 22.55 8.72 -7.56
C LEU A 331 22.25 9.19 -9.00
N GLY A 332 22.45 10.48 -9.30
CA GLY A 332 22.15 11.05 -10.60
C GLY A 332 20.68 11.40 -10.80
N PHE A 333 20.15 11.19 -12.02
CA PHE A 333 18.76 11.48 -12.35
C PHE A 333 17.85 10.30 -12.01
N GLY A 334 16.68 10.62 -11.45
CA GLY A 334 15.65 9.67 -11.05
C GLY A 334 14.32 10.35 -10.89
N PHE A 335 13.44 9.76 -10.09
CA PHE A 335 12.09 10.27 -9.85
C PHE A 335 11.76 10.25 -8.37
N ARG A 336 11.15 11.32 -7.86
CA ARG A 336 10.46 11.33 -6.58
C ARG A 336 9.09 10.72 -6.79
N CYS A 337 8.87 9.53 -6.22
CA CYS A 337 7.61 8.81 -6.30
C CYS A 337 6.84 8.97 -4.99
N GLY A 338 5.52 9.12 -5.12
CA GLY A 338 4.57 9.13 -4.01
C GLY A 338 3.75 7.85 -4.02
N PHE A 339 3.59 7.27 -2.83
CA PHE A 339 2.94 5.98 -2.58
C PHE A 339 1.89 6.12 -1.48
N LEU A 340 0.90 5.23 -1.45
CA LEU A 340 -0.11 5.17 -0.39
C LEU A 340 0.49 4.76 0.96
N GLY A 341 1.42 3.79 0.93
CA GLY A 341 2.12 3.27 2.09
C GLY A 341 3.36 2.49 1.69
N LEU A 342 3.96 1.79 2.65
CA LEU A 342 5.17 0.99 2.42
C LEU A 342 4.93 -0.22 1.54
N LEU A 343 3.84 -0.95 1.78
CA LEU A 343 3.51 -2.13 0.96
C LEU A 343 3.31 -1.71 -0.49
N HIS A 344 2.63 -0.60 -0.73
CA HIS A 344 2.47 -0.06 -2.08
C HIS A 344 3.83 0.27 -2.72
N MET A 345 4.76 0.89 -1.99
CA MET A 345 6.12 1.16 -2.47
C MET A 345 6.87 -0.13 -2.84
N GLU A 346 6.80 -1.16 -2.00
CA GLU A 346 7.43 -2.46 -2.26
C GLU A 346 6.84 -3.15 -3.50
N ILE A 347 5.50 -3.10 -3.65
CA ILE A 347 4.80 -3.65 -4.82
C ILE A 347 5.25 -2.95 -6.10
N VAL A 348 5.30 -1.62 -6.11
CA VAL A 348 5.77 -0.85 -7.27
C VAL A 348 7.22 -1.20 -7.61
N GLN A 349 8.09 -1.34 -6.60
CA GLN A 349 9.49 -1.73 -6.81
C GLN A 349 9.62 -3.13 -7.41
N GLU A 350 8.87 -4.12 -6.88
CA GLU A 350 8.89 -5.48 -7.43
C GLU A 350 8.28 -5.55 -8.84
N ARG A 351 7.27 -4.74 -9.13
CA ARG A 351 6.70 -4.65 -10.48
C ARG A 351 7.67 -4.03 -11.48
N LEU A 352 8.46 -3.01 -11.08
CA LEU A 352 9.52 -2.45 -11.91
C LEU A 352 10.56 -3.52 -12.27
N ASP A 353 10.95 -4.34 -11.31
CA ASP A 353 11.90 -5.44 -11.53
C ASP A 353 11.29 -6.53 -12.44
N ARG A 354 10.13 -7.09 -12.08
CA ARG A 354 9.54 -8.27 -12.75
C ARG A 354 8.89 -7.97 -14.10
N GLU A 355 8.10 -6.89 -14.19
CA GLU A 355 7.34 -6.57 -15.41
C GLU A 355 8.18 -5.81 -16.44
N PHE A 356 9.14 -4.99 -15.98
CA PHE A 356 9.93 -4.10 -16.83
C PHE A 356 11.43 -4.42 -16.85
N ASN A 357 11.87 -5.43 -16.07
CA ASN A 357 13.29 -5.79 -15.90
C ASN A 357 14.15 -4.56 -15.54
N MET A 358 13.61 -3.72 -14.64
CA MET A 358 14.21 -2.44 -14.26
C MET A 358 14.71 -2.51 -12.81
N ASP A 359 16.00 -2.69 -12.65
CA ASP A 359 16.66 -2.63 -11.35
C ASP A 359 16.78 -1.18 -10.86
N VAL A 360 16.19 -0.90 -9.70
CA VAL A 360 16.14 0.45 -9.13
C VAL A 360 16.73 0.53 -7.72
N ILE A 361 17.21 1.71 -7.38
CA ILE A 361 17.59 2.09 -6.01
C ILE A 361 16.48 2.98 -5.46
N THR A 362 15.90 2.59 -4.34
CA THR A 362 14.96 3.42 -3.60
C THR A 362 15.66 4.10 -2.42
N THR A 363 15.38 5.39 -2.23
CA THR A 363 15.89 6.14 -1.07
C THR A 363 15.06 5.83 0.17
N VAL A 364 15.51 6.29 1.34
CA VAL A 364 14.73 6.20 2.59
C VAL A 364 13.37 6.85 2.38
N PRO A 365 12.26 6.13 2.67
CA PRO A 365 10.94 6.72 2.56
C PRO A 365 10.74 7.84 3.58
N ASN A 366 10.08 8.89 3.15
CA ASN A 366 9.70 10.02 3.96
C ASN A 366 8.19 10.24 3.83
N VAL A 367 7.60 10.86 4.84
CA VAL A 367 6.20 11.31 4.78
C VAL A 367 6.13 12.75 4.26
N SER A 368 4.93 13.23 3.96
CA SER A 368 4.69 14.64 3.67
C SER A 368 4.75 15.46 4.95
N TYR A 369 5.48 16.57 4.94
CA TYR A 369 5.58 17.52 6.04
C TYR A 369 5.07 18.89 5.62
N LEU A 370 4.36 19.59 6.49
CA LEU A 370 3.98 20.97 6.29
C LEU A 370 4.98 21.88 6.99
N VAL A 371 5.64 22.73 6.24
CA VAL A 371 6.67 23.65 6.75
C VAL A 371 6.11 25.06 6.67
N TYR A 372 6.05 25.73 7.82
CA TYR A 372 5.62 27.11 7.93
C TYR A 372 6.83 28.02 8.06
N ASP A 373 6.88 29.06 7.23
CA ASP A 373 7.90 30.10 7.36
C ASP A 373 7.47 31.19 8.37
N LYS A 374 8.41 32.04 8.75
CA LYS A 374 8.16 33.16 9.68
C LYS A 374 7.19 34.21 9.15
N LEU A 375 6.81 34.15 7.88
CA LEU A 375 5.82 35.02 7.25
C LEU A 375 4.42 34.38 7.23
N GLY A 376 4.30 33.13 7.69
CA GLY A 376 3.06 32.36 7.74
C GLY A 376 2.72 31.65 6.42
N ASN A 377 3.64 31.55 5.46
CA ASN A 377 3.43 30.78 4.25
C ASN A 377 3.63 29.28 4.54
N GLU A 378 2.70 28.46 4.07
CA GLU A 378 2.75 27.00 4.13
C GLU A 378 3.44 26.44 2.89
N ARG A 379 4.29 25.45 3.10
CA ARG A 379 4.94 24.71 2.05
C ARG A 379 4.96 23.21 2.38
N GLU A 380 4.45 22.40 1.49
CA GLU A 380 4.55 20.95 1.59
C GLU A 380 5.94 20.47 1.15
N VAL A 381 6.59 19.62 1.97
CA VAL A 381 7.93 19.10 1.74
C VAL A 381 7.95 17.59 1.86
N HIS A 382 8.28 16.90 0.77
CA HIS A 382 8.37 15.45 0.69
C HIS A 382 9.82 14.93 0.69
N ASN A 383 10.79 15.83 0.46
CA ASN A 383 12.20 15.50 0.40
C ASN A 383 12.97 16.33 1.42
N PRO A 384 13.79 15.71 2.30
CA PRO A 384 14.64 16.44 3.23
C PRO A 384 15.55 17.48 2.58
N SER A 385 15.96 17.26 1.32
CA SER A 385 16.78 18.22 0.56
C SER A 385 16.01 19.48 0.15
N GLY A 386 14.68 19.42 0.12
CA GLY A 386 13.81 20.56 -0.17
C GLY A 386 13.47 21.42 1.05
N LEU A 387 13.98 21.08 2.24
CA LEU A 387 13.73 21.84 3.44
C LEU A 387 14.38 23.22 3.34
N PRO A 388 13.66 24.32 3.63
CA PRO A 388 14.22 25.67 3.69
C PRO A 388 15.34 25.78 4.73
N ASP A 389 16.10 26.88 4.67
CA ASP A 389 17.09 27.17 5.72
C ASP A 389 16.41 27.20 7.09
N PRO A 390 16.95 26.52 8.12
CA PRO A 390 16.37 26.47 9.47
C PRO A 390 16.06 27.85 10.08
N THR A 391 16.77 28.89 9.66
CA THR A 391 16.54 30.27 10.12
C THR A 391 15.25 30.90 9.59
N MET A 392 14.73 30.37 8.48
CA MET A 392 13.50 30.83 7.83
C MET A 392 12.26 30.07 8.33
N ILE A 393 12.45 28.90 8.94
CA ILE A 393 11.37 28.06 9.43
C ILE A 393 10.85 28.59 10.76
N ASP A 394 9.53 28.71 10.90
CA ASP A 394 8.84 28.94 12.17
C ASP A 394 8.60 27.61 12.89
N HIS A 395 7.84 26.72 12.24
CA HIS A 395 7.61 25.35 12.73
C HIS A 395 7.38 24.37 11.57
N ILE A 396 7.44 23.08 11.91
CA ILE A 396 7.17 21.98 10.98
C ILE A 396 6.06 21.13 11.61
N GLU A 397 5.07 20.77 10.79
CA GLU A 397 4.04 19.84 11.17
C GLU A 397 4.25 18.48 10.48
N GLU A 398 4.05 17.42 11.23
CA GLU A 398 4.09 16.05 10.73
C GLU A 398 2.70 15.40 10.77
N PRO A 399 2.40 14.46 9.83
CA PRO A 399 1.13 13.75 9.82
C PRO A 399 1.05 12.77 10.98
N TYR A 400 -0.07 12.81 11.69
CA TYR A 400 -0.45 11.87 12.74
C TYR A 400 -1.54 10.95 12.25
N ILE A 401 -1.47 9.71 12.68
CA ILE A 401 -2.46 8.68 12.41
C ILE A 401 -3.17 8.29 13.69
N ARG A 402 -4.44 7.91 13.54
CA ARG A 402 -5.17 7.16 14.55
C ARG A 402 -5.03 5.69 14.23
N ALA A 403 -4.33 4.98 15.10
CA ALA A 403 -4.01 3.56 14.95
C ALA A 403 -4.88 2.70 15.86
N SER A 404 -5.36 1.58 15.35
CA SER A 404 -6.03 0.49 16.08
C SER A 404 -5.14 -0.75 16.07
N ILE A 405 -4.86 -1.30 17.24
CA ILE A 405 -4.06 -2.51 17.42
C ILE A 405 -4.89 -3.52 18.21
N ILE A 406 -5.30 -4.60 17.56
CA ILE A 406 -5.97 -5.72 18.24
C ILE A 406 -4.94 -6.78 18.58
N THR A 407 -4.92 -7.18 19.86
CA THR A 407 -3.94 -8.16 20.34
C THR A 407 -4.49 -8.97 21.53
N ASN A 408 -3.75 -10.00 21.93
CA ASN A 408 -4.04 -10.73 23.17
C ASN A 408 -3.53 -9.92 24.39
N VAL A 409 -4.26 -9.99 25.51
CA VAL A 409 -3.98 -9.30 26.78
C VAL A 409 -2.52 -9.46 27.23
N ASN A 410 -1.90 -10.61 26.96
CA ASN A 410 -0.52 -10.92 27.33
C ASN A 410 0.53 -10.01 26.65
N PHE A 411 0.19 -9.38 25.52
CA PHE A 411 1.10 -8.55 24.73
C PHE A 411 0.88 -7.05 24.92
N ILE A 412 -0.09 -6.62 25.74
CA ILE A 412 -0.39 -5.20 25.99
C ILE A 412 0.88 -4.44 26.41
N GLY A 413 1.58 -4.91 27.44
CA GLY A 413 2.76 -4.23 27.97
C GLY A 413 3.86 -3.99 26.93
N PRO A 414 4.33 -5.01 26.23
CA PRO A 414 5.32 -4.86 25.15
C PRO A 414 4.85 -3.94 24.00
N ILE A 415 3.58 -4.03 23.59
CA ILE A 415 3.02 -3.17 22.53
C ILE A 415 2.89 -1.72 22.98
N MET A 416 2.39 -1.49 24.19
CA MET A 416 2.36 -0.16 24.81
C MET A 416 3.74 0.49 24.79
N LYS A 417 4.78 -0.26 25.20
CA LYS A 417 6.16 0.23 25.18
C LYS A 417 6.60 0.56 23.75
N LEU A 418 6.35 -0.31 22.78
CA LEU A 418 6.68 -0.04 21.38
C LEU A 418 6.04 1.25 20.88
N CYS A 419 4.75 1.46 21.15
CA CYS A 419 4.04 2.65 20.72
C CYS A 419 4.57 3.92 21.42
N ILE A 420 4.87 3.87 22.71
CA ILE A 420 5.46 4.98 23.45
C ILE A 420 6.87 5.31 22.93
N ASP A 421 7.71 4.30 22.66
CA ASP A 421 9.04 4.49 22.08
C ASP A 421 8.97 5.14 20.68
N LYS A 422 7.84 5.00 19.98
CA LYS A 422 7.51 5.64 18.70
C LYS A 422 6.70 6.93 18.86
N ARG A 423 6.76 7.57 20.03
CA ARG A 423 6.07 8.83 20.36
C ARG A 423 4.55 8.74 20.30
N GLY A 424 4.02 7.54 20.47
CA GLY A 424 2.57 7.30 20.45
C GLY A 424 1.90 7.73 21.76
N GLU A 425 0.69 8.26 21.63
CA GLU A 425 -0.20 8.61 22.72
C GLU A 425 -1.37 7.63 22.75
N LEU A 426 -1.57 6.95 23.88
CA LEU A 426 -2.73 6.07 24.07
C LEU A 426 -4.00 6.92 24.18
N ILE A 427 -4.97 6.67 23.30
CA ILE A 427 -6.27 7.34 23.33
C ILE A 427 -7.23 6.53 24.20
N ASN A 428 -7.37 5.23 23.89
CA ASN A 428 -8.32 4.34 24.55
C ASN A 428 -7.83 2.89 24.50
N GLN A 429 -8.40 2.07 25.40
CA GLN A 429 -8.19 0.63 25.44
C GLN A 429 -9.55 -0.02 25.68
N GLU A 430 -9.95 -0.92 24.78
CA GLU A 430 -11.23 -1.62 24.84
C GLU A 430 -11.01 -3.14 24.80
N TYR A 431 -11.80 -3.88 25.56
CA TYR A 431 -11.79 -5.34 25.52
C TYR A 431 -12.83 -5.80 24.49
N VAL A 432 -12.35 -6.44 23.43
CA VAL A 432 -13.20 -6.89 22.32
C VAL A 432 -13.91 -8.20 22.69
N SER A 433 -13.19 -9.15 23.29
CA SER A 433 -13.75 -10.38 23.86
C SER A 433 -12.71 -11.07 24.75
N GLY A 434 -13.13 -11.70 25.83
CA GLY A 434 -12.36 -12.59 26.71
C GLY A 434 -10.88 -12.18 26.91
N ASN A 435 -10.01 -12.67 26.04
CA ASN A 435 -8.55 -12.44 26.08
C ASN A 435 -8.04 -11.44 25.04
N ARG A 436 -8.90 -10.74 24.30
CA ARG A 436 -8.52 -9.79 23.23
C ARG A 436 -8.80 -8.37 23.63
N VAL A 437 -7.89 -7.49 23.29
CA VAL A 437 -7.94 -6.06 23.56
C VAL A 437 -7.63 -5.27 22.30
N GLU A 438 -8.36 -4.21 22.09
CA GLU A 438 -8.09 -3.18 21.10
C GLU A 438 -7.45 -1.97 21.76
N LEU A 439 -6.31 -1.53 21.25
CA LEU A 439 -5.57 -0.38 21.72
C LEU A 439 -5.62 0.70 20.65
N HIS A 440 -6.16 1.86 21.01
CA HIS A 440 -6.20 3.03 20.13
C HIS A 440 -5.07 3.99 20.47
N PHE A 441 -4.24 4.27 19.49
CA PHE A 441 -3.09 5.18 19.63
C PHE A 441 -3.15 6.31 18.61
N MET A 442 -2.67 7.47 19.02
CA MET A 442 -2.26 8.54 18.12
C MET A 442 -0.74 8.43 17.90
N LEU A 443 -0.31 8.20 16.66
CA LEU A 443 1.09 7.95 16.31
C LEU A 443 1.53 8.87 15.16
N PRO A 444 2.77 9.40 15.19
CA PRO A 444 3.33 10.09 14.02
C PRO A 444 3.57 9.08 12.88
N LEU A 445 3.06 9.36 11.69
CA LEU A 445 3.20 8.48 10.53
C LEU A 445 4.67 8.16 10.21
N GLY A 446 5.56 9.14 10.31
CA GLY A 446 6.99 8.97 10.04
C GLY A 446 7.70 7.95 10.94
N GLU A 447 7.20 7.70 12.15
CA GLU A 447 7.78 6.72 13.08
C GLU A 447 7.34 5.28 12.79
N ILE A 448 6.24 5.08 12.06
CA ILE A 448 5.72 3.74 11.75
C ILE A 448 6.16 3.22 10.39
N VAL A 449 6.50 4.13 9.47
CA VAL A 449 6.82 3.81 8.07
C VAL A 449 8.01 2.85 7.92
N ILE A 450 8.97 2.81 8.82
CA ILE A 450 10.22 2.08 8.59
C ILE A 450 10.20 0.66 9.17
N ASP A 451 9.87 0.44 10.44
CA ASP A 451 10.08 -0.85 11.12
C ASP A 451 8.97 -1.26 12.11
N PHE A 452 7.94 -0.43 12.23
CA PHE A 452 6.92 -0.61 13.27
C PHE A 452 6.15 -1.92 13.12
N TYR A 453 5.71 -2.24 11.90
CA TYR A 453 4.89 -3.43 11.64
C TYR A 453 5.64 -4.73 11.92
N ASP A 454 6.89 -4.82 11.49
CA ASP A 454 7.74 -5.98 11.73
C ASP A 454 8.02 -6.18 13.23
N LYS A 455 8.28 -5.08 13.96
CA LYS A 455 8.44 -5.10 15.41
C LYS A 455 7.16 -5.49 16.13
N LEU A 456 6.01 -4.96 15.69
CA LEU A 456 4.71 -5.31 16.24
C LEU A 456 4.43 -6.81 16.08
N LYS A 457 4.62 -7.36 14.89
CA LYS A 457 4.49 -8.80 14.61
C LYS A 457 5.46 -9.63 15.46
N SER A 458 6.72 -9.24 15.56
CA SER A 458 7.73 -9.95 16.34
C SER A 458 7.38 -9.99 17.83
N ILE A 459 7.04 -8.84 18.42
CA ILE A 459 6.70 -8.70 19.84
C ILE A 459 5.45 -9.50 20.20
N SER A 460 4.45 -9.47 19.33
CA SER A 460 3.18 -10.16 19.52
C SER A 460 3.19 -11.61 19.05
N LYS A 461 4.31 -12.13 18.54
CA LYS A 461 4.43 -13.46 17.93
C LYS A 461 3.40 -13.70 16.80
N GLY A 462 3.06 -12.65 16.08
CA GLY A 462 2.06 -12.68 15.01
C GLY A 462 0.60 -12.50 15.46
N TYR A 463 0.34 -12.34 16.76
CA TYR A 463 -1.04 -12.21 17.30
C TYR A 463 -1.58 -10.78 17.28
N ALA A 464 -0.78 -9.76 16.94
CA ALA A 464 -1.27 -8.40 16.81
C ALA A 464 -1.61 -8.08 15.36
N SER A 465 -2.80 -7.53 15.14
CA SER A 465 -3.19 -6.87 13.91
C SER A 465 -3.14 -5.36 14.08
N PHE A 466 -2.88 -4.65 13.00
CA PHE A 466 -2.68 -3.21 12.97
C PHE A 466 -3.44 -2.61 11.81
N ASP A 467 -4.18 -1.55 12.11
CA ASP A 467 -4.84 -0.72 11.12
C ASP A 467 -4.73 0.75 11.51
N TYR A 468 -4.81 1.66 10.55
CA TYR A 468 -4.72 3.09 10.83
C TYR A 468 -5.38 3.95 9.76
N HIS A 469 -5.75 5.16 10.15
CA HIS A 469 -6.15 6.21 9.22
C HIS A 469 -5.47 7.53 9.60
N ILE A 470 -5.31 8.40 8.62
CA ILE A 470 -4.70 9.71 8.83
C ILE A 470 -5.70 10.58 9.59
N ASP A 471 -5.24 11.24 10.65
CA ASP A 471 -6.05 12.08 11.51
C ASP A 471 -5.80 13.57 11.25
N SER A 472 -4.57 14.04 11.49
CA SER A 472 -4.25 15.46 11.46
C SER A 472 -2.76 15.69 11.25
N PHE A 473 -2.38 16.93 10.93
CA PHE A 473 -1.01 17.39 11.02
C PHE A 473 -0.81 18.09 12.38
N ARG A 474 0.35 17.86 13.01
CA ARG A 474 0.68 18.44 14.31
C ARG A 474 2.10 19.00 14.33
N PRO A 475 2.31 20.17 14.98
CA PRO A 475 3.64 20.74 15.16
C PRO A 475 4.59 19.76 15.87
N SER A 476 5.80 19.60 15.35
CA SER A 476 6.80 18.70 15.90
C SER A 476 8.22 19.27 15.77
N ARG A 477 9.10 18.87 16.69
CA ARG A 477 10.53 19.26 16.69
C ARG A 477 11.33 18.38 15.74
N LEU A 478 11.12 18.56 14.46
CA LEU A 478 11.83 17.81 13.43
C LEU A 478 13.15 18.47 13.06
N VAL A 479 14.15 17.63 12.77
CA VAL A 479 15.46 18.05 12.28
C VAL A 479 15.87 17.22 11.08
N LYS A 480 16.58 17.84 10.16
CA LYS A 480 17.22 17.15 9.06
C LYS A 480 18.47 16.43 9.55
N LEU A 481 18.52 15.15 9.37
CA LEU A 481 19.67 14.29 9.63
C LEU A 481 20.35 13.94 8.30
N ASP A 482 21.57 14.43 8.12
CA ASP A 482 22.39 14.15 6.95
C ASP A 482 23.43 13.10 7.25
N ILE A 483 23.64 12.16 6.31
CA ILE A 483 24.74 11.19 6.36
C ILE A 483 25.88 11.68 5.47
N LEU A 484 27.06 11.81 6.07
CA LEU A 484 28.26 12.28 5.40
C LEU A 484 29.23 11.10 5.21
N LEU A 485 29.69 10.90 3.99
CA LEU A 485 30.78 9.97 3.66
C LEU A 485 32.05 10.78 3.34
N ASN A 486 33.07 10.65 4.16
CA ASN A 486 34.31 11.44 4.06
C ASN A 486 34.11 12.97 4.09
N GLY A 487 33.01 13.44 4.68
CA GLY A 487 32.65 14.85 4.78
C GLY A 487 31.72 15.34 3.66
N GLU A 488 31.38 14.52 2.69
CA GLU A 488 30.41 14.82 1.63
C GLU A 488 29.05 14.25 1.99
N ALA A 489 27.99 15.06 1.91
CA ALA A 489 26.63 14.64 2.21
C ALA A 489 26.10 13.70 1.11
N VAL A 490 25.49 12.60 1.52
CA VAL A 490 24.76 11.68 0.63
C VAL A 490 23.28 11.99 0.79
N ASP A 491 22.75 12.81 -0.10
CA ASP A 491 21.38 13.31 -0.08
C ASP A 491 20.32 12.18 -0.08
N ALA A 492 20.59 11.08 -0.77
CA ALA A 492 19.74 9.88 -0.81
C ALA A 492 19.57 9.18 0.56
N LEU A 493 20.47 9.45 1.52
CA LEU A 493 20.42 8.93 2.89
C LEU A 493 19.95 9.97 3.91
N SER A 494 19.65 11.19 3.47
CA SER A 494 19.11 12.24 4.34
C SER A 494 17.67 11.94 4.73
N THR A 495 17.31 12.22 5.97
CA THR A 495 15.95 12.02 6.49
C THR A 495 15.54 13.12 7.45
N LEU A 496 14.23 13.34 7.60
CA LEU A 496 13.66 14.15 8.67
C LEU A 496 13.30 13.23 9.85
N THR A 497 13.75 13.59 11.03
CA THR A 497 13.49 12.80 12.23
C THR A 497 13.29 13.71 13.43
N HIS A 498 12.62 13.22 14.47
CA HIS A 498 12.45 13.98 15.70
C HIS A 498 13.79 14.26 16.36
N HIS A 499 13.97 15.48 16.87
CA HIS A 499 15.23 15.94 17.47
C HIS A 499 15.77 14.98 18.53
N ASP A 500 14.91 14.45 19.40
CA ASP A 500 15.32 13.60 20.51
C ASP A 500 15.79 12.21 20.04
N ASN A 501 15.29 11.72 18.90
CA ASN A 501 15.64 10.42 18.31
C ASN A 501 16.82 10.52 17.33
N ALA A 502 17.14 11.73 16.84
CA ALA A 502 18.09 11.94 15.75
C ALA A 502 19.49 11.37 16.03
N ALA A 503 20.01 11.52 17.26
CA ALA A 503 21.32 11.00 17.63
C ALA A 503 21.36 9.46 17.66
N THR A 504 20.30 8.82 18.18
CA THR A 504 20.19 7.36 18.27
C THR A 504 20.01 6.75 16.89
N PHE A 505 19.12 7.34 16.09
CA PHE A 505 18.87 6.93 14.71
C PHE A 505 20.13 7.09 13.84
N GLY A 506 20.80 8.25 13.94
CA GLY A 506 22.05 8.50 13.21
C GLY A 506 23.18 7.53 13.58
N ARG A 507 23.27 7.09 14.83
CA ARG A 507 24.24 6.09 15.27
C ARG A 507 23.96 4.74 14.64
N ARG A 508 22.72 4.26 14.69
CA ARG A 508 22.31 2.98 14.05
C ARG A 508 22.56 3.00 12.55
N MET A 509 22.23 4.10 11.86
CA MET A 509 22.55 4.27 10.44
C MET A 509 24.05 4.15 10.18
N CYS A 510 24.89 4.84 10.93
CA CYS A 510 26.35 4.78 10.77
C CYS A 510 26.90 3.36 11.00
N GLU A 511 26.40 2.65 12.01
CA GLU A 511 26.78 1.27 12.33
C GLU A 511 26.39 0.33 11.18
N LYS A 512 25.15 0.41 10.68
CA LYS A 512 24.66 -0.43 9.58
C LYS A 512 25.40 -0.16 8.28
N LEU A 513 25.63 1.10 7.94
CA LEU A 513 26.43 1.47 6.76
C LEU A 513 27.88 0.97 6.84
N LYS A 514 28.48 0.97 8.04
CA LYS A 514 29.84 0.42 8.26
C LYS A 514 29.92 -1.08 7.98
N GLU A 515 28.86 -1.84 8.26
CA GLU A 515 28.80 -3.27 7.97
C GLU A 515 28.68 -3.56 6.47
N LEU A 516 27.97 -2.72 5.74
CA LEU A 516 27.56 -2.95 4.35
C LEU A 516 28.49 -2.35 3.31
N ILE A 517 29.11 -1.19 3.63
CA ILE A 517 30.05 -0.55 2.71
C ILE A 517 31.38 -1.33 2.74
N PRO A 518 31.84 -1.85 1.60
CA PRO A 518 33.08 -2.63 1.54
C PRO A 518 34.31 -1.77 1.87
N ARG A 519 35.33 -2.40 2.46
CA ARG A 519 36.61 -1.73 2.71
C ARG A 519 37.28 -1.34 1.40
N GLN A 520 37.67 -0.08 1.31
CA GLN A 520 38.35 0.48 0.15
C GLN A 520 39.85 0.72 0.45
N GLN A 521 40.57 1.30 -0.51
CA GLN A 521 42.00 1.59 -0.39
C GLN A 521 42.34 2.73 0.60
N PHE A 522 41.32 3.47 1.04
CA PHE A 522 41.40 4.56 2.00
C PHE A 522 40.34 4.39 3.13
N ASP A 523 40.55 5.07 4.24
CA ASP A 523 39.61 5.05 5.36
C ASP A 523 38.37 5.86 4.99
N ILE A 524 37.18 5.28 5.22
CA ILE A 524 35.91 5.94 5.00
C ILE A 524 35.36 6.39 6.35
N ALA A 525 35.17 7.68 6.52
CA ALA A 525 34.48 8.25 7.67
C ALA A 525 32.99 8.34 7.35
N ILE A 526 32.17 7.65 8.12
CA ILE A 526 30.70 7.74 8.08
C ILE A 526 30.28 8.63 9.24
N GLN A 527 29.51 9.67 8.97
CA GLN A 527 29.09 10.62 10.01
C GLN A 527 27.62 10.94 9.81
N ALA A 528 26.89 11.02 10.94
CA ALA A 528 25.55 11.55 10.95
C ALA A 528 25.61 12.98 11.54
N ALA A 529 24.99 13.93 10.85
CA ALA A 529 25.06 15.35 11.21
C ALA A 529 23.67 16.01 11.21
N ILE A 530 23.45 16.92 12.14
CA ILE A 530 22.31 17.83 12.17
C ILE A 530 22.86 19.24 11.90
N GLY A 531 22.66 19.73 10.68
CA GLY A 531 23.35 20.94 10.23
C GLY A 531 24.87 20.78 10.31
N ALA A 532 25.55 21.66 11.04
CA ALA A 532 27.01 21.59 11.24
C ALA A 532 27.45 20.64 12.38
N LYS A 533 26.51 20.13 13.21
CA LYS A 533 26.83 19.31 14.38
C LYS A 533 26.83 17.84 14.03
N ILE A 534 27.96 17.17 14.17
CA ILE A 534 28.09 15.71 14.05
C ILE A 534 27.55 15.06 15.33
N VAL A 535 26.53 14.19 15.19
CA VAL A 535 25.85 13.50 16.30
C VAL A 535 26.31 12.03 16.43
N ALA A 536 26.79 11.42 15.35
CA ALA A 536 27.38 10.08 15.37
C ALA A 536 28.51 9.96 14.34
N ARG A 537 29.45 9.05 14.59
CA ARG A 537 30.58 8.79 13.69
C ARG A 537 31.04 7.36 13.79
N GLU A 538 31.24 6.75 12.62
CA GLU A 538 31.89 5.45 12.43
C GLU A 538 33.01 5.54 11.39
N THR A 539 33.90 4.58 11.37
CA THR A 539 35.02 4.58 10.42
C THR A 539 35.26 3.16 9.88
N ILE A 540 35.24 3.03 8.57
CA ILE A 540 35.67 1.82 7.86
C ILE A 540 37.16 1.94 7.59
N LYS A 541 37.96 1.04 8.16
CA LYS A 541 39.42 1.04 7.94
C LYS A 541 39.76 0.51 6.55
N CYS A 542 40.68 1.17 5.88
CA CYS A 542 41.18 0.75 4.55
C CYS A 542 41.75 -0.67 4.55
N VAL A 543 41.79 -1.29 3.36
CA VAL A 543 42.58 -2.48 3.14
C VAL A 543 44.06 -2.12 3.27
N ARG A 544 44.76 -2.71 4.24
CA ARG A 544 46.18 -2.48 4.45
C ARG A 544 47.02 -3.52 3.69
N LYS A 545 47.85 -3.08 2.75
CA LYS A 545 48.94 -3.87 2.23
C LYS A 545 50.14 -3.68 3.14
N ASP A 546 50.68 -4.75 3.69
CA ASP A 546 51.92 -4.67 4.48
C ASP A 546 53.07 -4.33 3.57
N VAL A 547 53.38 -3.03 3.48
CA VAL A 547 54.49 -2.52 2.66
C VAL A 547 55.83 -2.76 3.30
N THR A 548 55.87 -3.19 4.58
CA THR A 548 57.06 -3.46 5.37
C THR A 548 57.44 -4.93 5.42
N ALA A 549 56.58 -5.85 4.95
CA ALA A 549 56.78 -7.30 4.97
C ALA A 549 58.09 -7.76 4.30
N LYS A 550 58.57 -7.02 3.28
CA LYS A 550 59.81 -7.31 2.57
C LYS A 550 61.02 -6.57 3.14
N CYS A 551 60.90 -5.84 4.25
CA CYS A 551 62.01 -5.15 4.91
C CYS A 551 62.67 -6.07 5.94
N TYR A 552 63.64 -6.83 5.54
CA TYR A 552 64.49 -7.64 6.42
C TYR A 552 65.49 -6.74 7.17
N GLY A 553 65.62 -6.95 8.52
CA GLY A 553 66.60 -6.23 9.34
C GLY A 553 66.14 -4.85 9.84
N GLY A 554 66.90 -4.26 10.75
CA GLY A 554 66.59 -3.09 11.55
C GLY A 554 66.59 -1.72 10.86
N ASP A 555 66.41 -1.64 9.52
CA ASP A 555 66.33 -0.36 8.82
C ASP A 555 65.02 0.39 9.10
N VAL A 556 65.01 1.06 10.25
CA VAL A 556 63.88 1.86 10.75
C VAL A 556 63.57 3.02 9.78
N SER A 557 64.58 3.62 9.17
CA SER A 557 64.43 4.75 8.25
C SER A 557 63.68 4.36 6.99
N ARG A 558 63.98 3.21 6.41
CA ARG A 558 63.31 2.68 5.21
C ARG A 558 61.85 2.29 5.49
N LYS A 559 61.61 1.64 6.64
CA LYS A 559 60.23 1.32 7.09
C LYS A 559 59.41 2.59 7.24
N ARG A 560 59.94 3.62 7.89
CA ARG A 560 59.27 4.92 8.08
C ARG A 560 58.96 5.62 6.76
N LYS A 561 59.92 5.66 5.81
CA LYS A 561 59.69 6.24 4.47
C LYS A 561 58.62 5.50 3.67
N LEU A 562 58.58 4.16 3.74
CA LEU A 562 57.56 3.36 3.07
C LEU A 562 56.16 3.61 3.68
N LEU A 563 56.05 3.69 4.99
CA LEU A 563 54.81 4.03 5.68
C LEU A 563 54.33 5.45 5.38
N GLU A 564 55.25 6.43 5.32
CA GLU A 564 54.90 7.81 4.95
C GLU A 564 54.47 7.91 3.48
N LYS A 565 55.11 7.18 2.56
CA LYS A 565 54.71 7.10 1.14
C LYS A 565 53.33 6.46 1.00
N GLN A 566 53.05 5.40 1.75
CA GLN A 566 51.74 4.78 1.80
C GLN A 566 50.67 5.74 2.33
N LYS A 567 50.98 6.47 3.40
CA LYS A 567 50.06 7.48 3.99
C LYS A 567 49.75 8.62 3.00
N LYS A 568 50.77 9.14 2.30
CA LYS A 568 50.60 10.16 1.25
C LYS A 568 49.77 9.63 0.07
N GLY A 569 50.04 8.40 -0.38
CA GLY A 569 49.27 7.74 -1.45
C GLY A 569 47.78 7.59 -1.09
N LYS A 570 47.50 7.13 0.13
CA LYS A 570 46.11 7.02 0.64
C LYS A 570 45.41 8.36 0.75
N LYS A 571 46.12 9.41 1.22
CA LYS A 571 45.53 10.77 1.28
C LYS A 571 45.16 11.29 -0.11
N ARG A 572 46.01 11.00 -1.13
CA ARG A 572 45.77 11.38 -2.52
C ARG A 572 44.58 10.59 -3.11
N MET A 573 44.49 9.28 -2.83
CA MET A 573 43.35 8.45 -3.27
C MET A 573 42.06 8.91 -2.65
N LYS A 574 42.07 9.31 -1.37
CA LYS A 574 40.87 9.87 -0.69
C LYS A 574 40.38 11.18 -1.33
N GLN A 575 41.27 11.97 -1.90
CA GLN A 575 40.94 13.24 -2.58
C GLN A 575 40.35 13.03 -4.00
N ILE A 576 40.59 11.87 -4.63
CA ILE A 576 40.24 11.58 -6.02
C ILE A 576 39.09 10.55 -6.09
N GLY A 577 38.91 9.70 -5.06
CA GLY A 577 37.97 8.59 -5.08
C GLY A 577 36.64 8.93 -4.43
N ASN A 578 35.56 8.79 -5.17
CA ASN A 578 34.23 8.74 -4.62
C ASN A 578 34.02 7.43 -3.85
N VAL A 579 33.26 7.48 -2.75
CA VAL A 579 32.92 6.27 -2.00
C VAL A 579 31.78 5.56 -2.73
N GLU A 580 32.03 4.36 -3.23
CA GLU A 580 30.97 3.52 -3.78
C GLU A 580 30.10 2.98 -2.66
N VAL A 581 28.81 3.33 -2.68
CA VAL A 581 27.80 2.84 -1.75
C VAL A 581 27.01 1.74 -2.47
N PRO A 582 27.07 0.48 -2.01
CA PRO A 582 26.33 -0.60 -2.67
C PRO A 582 24.82 -0.42 -2.45
N GLN A 583 24.02 -0.85 -3.42
CA GLN A 583 22.54 -0.80 -3.36
C GLN A 583 21.99 -1.38 -2.05
N LYS A 584 22.55 -2.48 -1.59
CA LYS A 584 22.17 -3.11 -0.31
C LYS A 584 22.28 -2.16 0.90
N ALA A 585 23.14 -1.14 0.84
CA ALA A 585 23.28 -0.18 1.92
C ALA A 585 22.08 0.79 1.99
N PHE A 586 21.50 1.18 0.86
CA PHE A 586 20.29 2.00 0.82
C PHE A 586 19.07 1.21 1.34
N LEU A 587 18.92 -0.05 0.90
CA LEU A 587 17.83 -0.93 1.35
C LEU A 587 17.93 -1.31 2.84
N ALA A 588 19.16 -1.50 3.33
CA ALA A 588 19.36 -1.93 4.72
C ALA A 588 19.14 -0.81 5.75
N VAL A 589 19.21 0.45 5.34
CA VAL A 589 18.80 1.59 6.17
C VAL A 589 17.29 1.58 6.41
N LEU A 590 16.51 0.93 5.55
CA LEU A 590 15.06 0.70 5.73
C LEU A 590 14.75 -0.34 6.82
N LYS A 591 15.73 -1.18 7.19
CA LYS A 591 15.61 -2.27 8.18
C LYS A 591 16.64 -2.06 9.29
N LEU A 592 16.50 -0.96 10.01
CA LEU A 592 17.31 -0.69 11.21
C LEU A 592 16.68 -1.44 12.38
N ASP A 593 17.29 -2.55 12.80
CA ASP A 593 16.91 -3.33 13.97
C ASP A 593 17.06 -2.52 15.28
#